data_25d500a8e9425b6021bfa20b0df51f9c
#
_entry.id   25d500a8e9425b6021bfa20b0df51f9c
#
_cell.length_a   1.000
_cell.length_b   1.000
_cell.length_c   1.000
_cell.angle_alpha   90.00
_cell.angle_beta   90.00
_cell.angle_gamma   90.00
#
_symmetry.space_group_name_H-M   'P 1'
#
loop_
_entity.id
_entity.type
_entity.pdbx_description
1 polymer ?
#
loop_
_entity_poly.entity_id
_entity_poly.type
_entity_poly.pdbx_seq_one_letter_code
_entity_poly.pdbx_strand_id
1 'polypeptide(L)'
;MTDPIARHPRGILVACAVPWDDDERFLEPLFRQQVRALVADGFPQQYVFGTAGEGHAVDTPRFRAVTTAFLDEAAAAGADVMVGVIGLSTPAIVERLAIAHDLGARAFQISLPAWGRLADAEVDRFFDDVCGTFPDSRFLHYNLGRTGRMLTGADYARLVARIPNLVATKQATGSQAHAEDVLRLSPELAHHFDVDLFPAAALHGPASLLASYAPLSPRRIHDLWDAAERGDAAALARMQAGIVALSADLWSTPAPGPHMDGAYDKLLLRIGVMPGFPLRLLSPYQGFTEDDAVRCRALMEAKHPDWLPA
;
A
#
# COMPACT_ATOMS: atom_id res chain seq x y z
N MET A 1 -7.34 27.55 -17.57
CA MET A 1 -7.81 26.76 -16.42
C MET A 1 -6.59 26.55 -15.56
N THR A 2 -6.56 27.02 -14.33
CA THR A 2 -5.50 26.70 -13.37
C THR A 2 -5.61 25.24 -13.03
N ASP A 3 -4.50 24.49 -13.10
CA ASP A 3 -4.48 23.10 -12.67
C ASP A 3 -4.99 23.00 -11.23
N PRO A 4 -5.85 22.02 -10.91
CA PRO A 4 -6.34 21.86 -9.55
C PRO A 4 -5.14 21.59 -8.62
N ILE A 5 -5.11 22.29 -7.48
CA ILE A 5 -4.05 22.11 -6.48
C ILE A 5 -4.24 20.71 -5.88
N ALA A 6 -3.27 19.85 -6.09
CA ALA A 6 -3.26 18.50 -5.51
C ALA A 6 -3.31 18.58 -3.97
N ARG A 7 -4.22 17.82 -3.35
CA ARG A 7 -4.41 17.77 -1.89
C ARG A 7 -3.32 17.00 -1.15
N HIS A 8 -2.55 16.21 -1.88
CA HIS A 8 -1.43 15.43 -1.36
C HIS A 8 -0.30 15.42 -2.40
N PRO A 9 0.96 15.49 -2.01
CA PRO A 9 2.07 15.43 -2.95
C PRO A 9 2.10 14.06 -3.65
N ARG A 10 2.40 14.06 -4.94
CA ARG A 10 2.74 12.84 -5.67
C ARG A 10 3.95 12.19 -5.05
N GLY A 11 4.03 10.87 -5.13
CA GLY A 11 5.16 10.17 -4.57
C GLY A 11 5.08 8.66 -4.73
N ILE A 12 6.04 8.02 -4.08
CA ILE A 12 6.15 6.57 -4.00
C ILE A 12 5.70 6.14 -2.61
N LEU A 13 4.56 5.44 -2.52
CA LEU A 13 4.00 4.92 -1.29
C LEU A 13 4.40 3.46 -1.09
N VAL A 14 5.01 3.13 0.05
CA VAL A 14 5.49 1.78 0.36
C VAL A 14 4.77 1.22 1.58
N ALA A 15 4.39 -0.06 1.53
CA ALA A 15 3.82 -0.79 2.66
C ALA A 15 4.91 -1.23 3.63
N CYS A 16 4.65 -1.08 4.94
CA CYS A 16 5.39 -1.76 5.98
C CYS A 16 4.69 -3.07 6.35
N ALA A 17 5.36 -4.20 6.12
CA ALA A 17 4.90 -5.50 6.63
C ALA A 17 5.24 -5.61 8.12
N VAL A 18 4.37 -6.28 8.88
CA VAL A 18 4.59 -6.43 10.32
C VAL A 18 5.23 -7.79 10.64
N PRO A 19 6.43 -7.83 11.22
CA PRO A 19 7.10 -9.08 11.54
C PRO A 19 6.55 -9.71 12.83
N TRP A 20 6.17 -10.98 12.74
CA TRP A 20 5.71 -11.80 13.88
C TRP A 20 6.66 -12.97 14.10
N ASP A 21 6.89 -13.33 15.37
CA ASP A 21 7.57 -14.59 15.69
C ASP A 21 6.61 -15.79 15.57
N ASP A 22 7.12 -16.98 15.89
CA ASP A 22 6.32 -18.22 15.79
C ASP A 22 5.16 -18.28 16.79
N ASP A 23 5.19 -17.49 17.86
CA ASP A 23 4.12 -17.32 18.85
C ASP A 23 3.20 -16.12 18.50
N GLU A 24 3.32 -15.55 17.30
CA GLU A 24 2.58 -14.36 16.84
C GLU A 24 2.82 -13.11 17.70
N ARG A 25 4.02 -12.97 18.31
CA ARG A 25 4.44 -11.78 19.02
C ARG A 25 5.10 -10.79 18.05
N PHE A 26 4.87 -9.52 18.28
CA PHE A 26 5.45 -8.45 17.47
C PHE A 26 6.97 -8.33 17.67
N LEU A 27 7.72 -8.43 16.58
CA LEU A 27 9.17 -8.23 16.54
C LEU A 27 9.51 -6.76 16.30
N GLU A 28 9.24 -5.92 17.30
CA GLU A 28 9.36 -4.46 17.21
C GLU A 28 10.73 -3.97 16.70
N PRO A 29 11.89 -4.49 17.18
CA PRO A 29 13.20 -4.02 16.68
C PRO A 29 13.37 -4.20 15.17
N LEU A 30 12.88 -5.32 14.61
CA LEU A 30 12.96 -5.62 13.20
C LEU A 30 12.00 -4.73 12.38
N PHE A 31 10.81 -4.44 12.92
CA PHE A 31 9.85 -3.52 12.31
C PHE A 31 10.42 -2.08 12.22
N ARG A 32 11.00 -1.58 13.33
CA ARG A 32 11.66 -0.27 13.35
C ARG A 32 12.83 -0.20 12.36
N GLN A 33 13.60 -1.29 12.25
CA GLN A 33 14.67 -1.39 11.24
C GLN A 33 14.11 -1.26 9.81
N GLN A 34 12.97 -1.92 9.49
CA GLN A 34 12.32 -1.80 8.18
C GLN A 34 11.92 -0.37 7.87
N VAL A 35 11.27 0.34 8.81
CA VAL A 35 10.86 1.74 8.62
C VAL A 35 12.06 2.63 8.29
N ARG A 36 13.16 2.51 9.06
CA ARG A 36 14.40 3.27 8.79
C ARG A 36 15.03 2.92 7.45
N ALA A 37 15.10 1.63 7.11
CA ALA A 37 15.69 1.17 5.86
C ALA A 37 14.93 1.76 4.66
N LEU A 38 13.60 1.76 4.69
CA LEU A 38 12.79 2.37 3.63
C LEU A 38 13.06 3.87 3.46
N VAL A 39 13.25 4.61 4.56
CA VAL A 39 13.63 6.04 4.47
C VAL A 39 15.02 6.19 3.87
N ALA A 40 15.99 5.38 4.31
CA ALA A 40 17.35 5.39 3.79
C ALA A 40 17.40 5.03 2.29
N ASP A 41 16.50 4.16 1.85
CA ASP A 41 16.32 3.78 0.45
C ASP A 41 15.53 4.82 -0.38
N GLY A 42 15.17 5.97 0.21
CA GLY A 42 14.49 7.07 -0.48
C GLY A 42 12.96 6.97 -0.52
N PHE A 43 12.34 6.19 0.35
CA PHE A 43 10.88 6.02 0.46
C PHE A 43 10.34 6.65 1.75
N PRO A 44 10.20 7.98 1.84
CA PRO A 44 9.65 8.61 3.03
C PRO A 44 8.14 8.42 3.20
N GLN A 45 7.39 8.17 2.11
CA GLN A 45 5.95 7.93 2.20
C GLN A 45 5.68 6.44 2.47
N GLN A 46 5.20 6.14 3.68
CA GLN A 46 4.99 4.76 4.12
C GLN A 46 3.60 4.59 4.75
N TYR A 47 3.10 3.37 4.75
CA TYR A 47 1.89 3.02 5.49
C TYR A 47 1.99 1.64 6.13
N VAL A 48 1.29 1.46 7.25
CA VAL A 48 1.12 0.17 7.93
C VAL A 48 -0.36 -0.22 7.97
N PHE A 49 -0.68 -1.47 8.21
CA PHE A 49 -2.06 -1.97 8.35
C PHE A 49 -2.97 -1.81 7.12
N GLY A 50 -2.37 -1.77 5.92
CA GLY A 50 -3.08 -2.27 4.74
C GLY A 50 -3.19 -3.80 4.80
N THR A 51 -3.52 -4.46 3.69
CA THR A 51 -3.54 -5.94 3.63
C THR A 51 -2.13 -6.52 3.84
N ALA A 52 -1.09 -5.87 3.29
CA ALA A 52 0.32 -6.21 3.48
C ALA A 52 0.74 -6.21 4.96
N GLY A 53 0.31 -5.22 5.73
CA GLY A 53 0.58 -5.10 7.18
C GLY A 53 -0.45 -5.81 8.06
N GLU A 54 -1.28 -6.68 7.49
CA GLU A 54 -2.26 -7.52 8.22
C GLU A 54 -3.26 -6.76 9.10
N GLY A 55 -3.65 -5.53 8.69
CA GLY A 55 -4.60 -4.69 9.43
C GLY A 55 -5.97 -5.34 9.71
N HIS A 56 -6.34 -6.34 8.90
CA HIS A 56 -7.55 -7.14 9.05
C HIS A 56 -7.45 -8.24 10.11
N ALA A 57 -6.24 -8.62 10.54
CA ALA A 57 -5.99 -9.75 11.44
C ALA A 57 -5.49 -9.34 12.83
N VAL A 58 -5.09 -8.08 13.02
CA VAL A 58 -4.60 -7.61 14.33
C VAL A 58 -5.73 -7.34 15.32
N ASP A 59 -5.51 -7.72 16.57
CA ASP A 59 -6.32 -7.30 17.72
C ASP A 59 -5.94 -5.86 18.18
N THR A 60 -6.69 -5.30 19.11
CA THR A 60 -6.46 -3.93 19.61
C THR A 60 -5.10 -3.78 20.33
N PRO A 61 -4.62 -4.72 21.16
CA PRO A 61 -3.27 -4.64 21.74
C PRO A 61 -2.16 -4.59 20.71
N ARG A 62 -2.18 -5.49 19.70
CA ARG A 62 -1.20 -5.50 18.62
C ARG A 62 -1.30 -4.24 17.75
N PHE A 63 -2.53 -3.78 17.45
CA PHE A 63 -2.74 -2.53 16.72
C PHE A 63 -2.09 -1.34 17.41
N ARG A 64 -2.28 -1.19 18.74
CA ARG A 64 -1.64 -0.13 19.54
C ARG A 64 -0.12 -0.24 19.53
N ALA A 65 0.44 -1.42 19.81
CA ALA A 65 1.88 -1.62 19.89
C ALA A 65 2.59 -1.28 18.56
N VAL A 66 2.08 -1.80 17.45
CA VAL A 66 2.64 -1.55 16.12
C VAL A 66 2.46 -0.08 15.70
N THR A 67 1.28 0.51 15.96
CA THR A 67 1.03 1.94 15.64
C THR A 67 2.00 2.83 16.41
N THR A 68 2.20 2.59 17.72
CA THR A 68 3.15 3.36 18.53
C THR A 68 4.56 3.25 17.95
N ALA A 69 5.05 2.02 17.73
CA ALA A 69 6.38 1.79 17.17
C ALA A 69 6.56 2.46 15.80
N PHE A 70 5.52 2.43 14.97
CA PHE A 70 5.53 3.03 13.63
C PHE A 70 5.63 4.56 13.69
N LEU A 71 4.79 5.21 14.49
CA LEU A 71 4.78 6.66 14.62
C LEU A 71 6.05 7.21 15.24
N ASP A 72 6.56 6.55 16.31
CA ASP A 72 7.82 6.94 16.95
C ASP A 72 9.00 6.87 15.98
N GLU A 73 9.10 5.74 15.24
CA GLU A 73 10.21 5.52 14.32
C GLU A 73 10.12 6.44 13.09
N ALA A 74 8.90 6.64 12.57
CA ALA A 74 8.64 7.55 11.46
C ALA A 74 9.03 8.99 11.81
N ALA A 75 8.67 9.47 13.01
CA ALA A 75 9.04 10.80 13.49
C ALA A 75 10.57 10.96 13.59
N ALA A 76 11.26 9.94 14.12
CA ALA A 76 12.72 9.93 14.24
C ALA A 76 13.42 9.90 12.87
N ALA A 77 12.87 9.20 11.90
CA ALA A 77 13.42 9.04 10.55
C ALA A 77 12.98 10.13 9.57
N GLY A 78 12.00 10.98 9.91
CA GLY A 78 11.44 12.01 9.03
C GLY A 78 10.54 11.47 7.92
N ALA A 79 9.83 10.36 8.19
CA ALA A 79 8.89 9.75 7.25
C ALA A 79 7.49 10.41 7.33
N ASP A 80 6.80 10.51 6.17
CA ASP A 80 5.37 10.85 6.09
C ASP A 80 4.56 9.55 6.05
N VAL A 81 3.82 9.27 7.12
CA VAL A 81 3.25 7.94 7.33
C VAL A 81 1.74 7.95 7.49
N MET A 82 1.10 6.85 7.06
CA MET A 82 -0.34 6.62 7.20
C MET A 82 -0.60 5.33 7.97
N VAL A 83 -1.58 5.37 8.88
CA VAL A 83 -2.05 4.19 9.61
C VAL A 83 -3.32 3.64 8.96
N GLY A 84 -3.30 2.38 8.55
CA GLY A 84 -4.45 1.69 7.99
C GLY A 84 -5.45 1.26 9.07
N VAL A 85 -6.74 1.46 8.79
CA VAL A 85 -7.84 1.12 9.70
C VAL A 85 -8.89 0.30 8.97
N ILE A 86 -8.52 -0.92 8.61
CA ILE A 86 -9.43 -1.88 7.97
C ILE A 86 -10.43 -2.42 9.00
N GLY A 87 -11.72 -2.41 8.67
CA GLY A 87 -12.77 -2.92 9.55
C GLY A 87 -13.99 -3.40 8.77
N LEU A 88 -14.86 -4.18 9.44
CA LEU A 88 -16.09 -4.71 8.87
C LEU A 88 -17.29 -3.77 9.04
N SER A 89 -17.16 -2.73 9.87
CA SER A 89 -18.22 -1.75 10.12
C SER A 89 -17.66 -0.36 10.35
N THR A 90 -18.45 0.67 10.06
CA THR A 90 -18.08 2.07 10.32
C THR A 90 -17.69 2.30 11.81
N PRO A 91 -18.44 1.82 12.82
CA PRO A 91 -18.03 2.00 14.22
C PRO A 91 -16.67 1.38 14.55
N ALA A 92 -16.36 0.18 14.03
CA ALA A 92 -15.06 -0.46 14.25
C ALA A 92 -13.90 0.32 13.60
N ILE A 93 -14.14 0.93 12.43
CA ILE A 93 -13.18 1.80 11.76
C ILE A 93 -12.97 3.07 12.57
N VAL A 94 -14.04 3.74 13.03
CA VAL A 94 -13.95 4.96 13.84
C VAL A 94 -13.26 4.70 15.18
N GLU A 95 -13.49 3.55 15.82
CA GLU A 95 -12.78 3.14 17.05
C GLU A 95 -11.28 3.02 16.82
N ARG A 96 -10.85 2.35 15.75
CA ARG A 96 -9.43 2.24 15.39
C ARG A 96 -8.81 3.59 15.01
N LEU A 97 -9.56 4.45 14.31
CA LEU A 97 -9.13 5.83 14.03
C LEU A 97 -8.90 6.60 15.33
N ALA A 98 -9.84 6.55 16.29
CA ALA A 98 -9.69 7.23 17.57
C ALA A 98 -8.43 6.75 18.31
N ILE A 99 -8.20 5.43 18.36
CA ILE A 99 -7.00 4.86 18.98
C ILE A 99 -5.72 5.40 18.33
N ALA A 100 -5.62 5.37 17.00
CA ALA A 100 -4.42 5.81 16.31
C ALA A 100 -4.25 7.34 16.37
N HIS A 101 -5.34 8.10 16.32
CA HIS A 101 -5.36 9.55 16.48
C HIS A 101 -4.85 9.98 17.87
N ASP A 102 -5.30 9.29 18.93
CA ASP A 102 -4.83 9.51 20.31
C ASP A 102 -3.33 9.20 20.48
N LEU A 103 -2.80 8.26 19.69
CA LEU A 103 -1.37 7.95 19.61
C LEU A 103 -0.57 8.96 18.76
N GLY A 104 -1.22 9.93 18.13
CA GLY A 104 -0.59 10.99 17.36
C GLY A 104 -0.68 10.87 15.84
N ALA A 105 -1.31 9.82 15.30
CA ALA A 105 -1.51 9.71 13.85
C ALA A 105 -2.42 10.83 13.32
N ARG A 106 -2.10 11.35 12.13
CA ARG A 106 -2.88 12.40 11.43
C ARG A 106 -3.10 12.08 9.96
N ALA A 107 -2.65 10.93 9.50
CA ALA A 107 -2.92 10.44 8.16
C ALA A 107 -3.32 8.96 8.23
N PHE A 108 -4.39 8.61 7.52
CA PHE A 108 -5.03 7.31 7.63
C PHE A 108 -5.33 6.71 6.26
N GLN A 109 -5.15 5.39 6.15
CA GLN A 109 -5.68 4.61 5.05
C GLN A 109 -6.98 3.94 5.50
N ILE A 110 -8.07 4.21 4.80
CA ILE A 110 -9.40 3.63 5.03
C ILE A 110 -9.85 2.81 3.82
N SER A 111 -10.70 1.83 4.05
CA SER A 111 -11.42 1.10 3.01
C SER A 111 -12.91 1.02 3.33
N LEU A 112 -13.75 0.81 2.32
CA LEU A 112 -15.15 0.51 2.57
C LEU A 112 -15.28 -0.77 3.42
N PRO A 113 -16.31 -0.89 4.27
CA PRO A 113 -16.61 -2.13 4.98
C PRO A 113 -16.77 -3.31 4.02
N ALA A 114 -16.07 -4.44 4.29
CA ALA A 114 -15.93 -5.51 3.33
C ALA A 114 -17.01 -6.59 3.40
N TRP A 115 -17.98 -6.50 4.34
CA TRP A 115 -18.99 -7.55 4.51
C TRP A 115 -20.12 -7.48 3.49
N GLY A 116 -20.54 -6.28 3.08
CA GLY A 116 -21.60 -6.07 2.12
C GLY A 116 -21.30 -4.92 1.17
N ARG A 117 -21.74 -5.06 -0.08
CA ARG A 117 -21.56 -3.99 -1.08
C ARG A 117 -22.43 -2.78 -0.72
N LEU A 118 -21.81 -1.61 -0.62
CA LEU A 118 -22.48 -0.34 -0.32
C LEU A 118 -23.14 0.25 -1.59
N ALA A 119 -24.34 0.81 -1.42
CA ALA A 119 -24.99 1.69 -2.38
C ALA A 119 -24.35 3.10 -2.37
N ASP A 120 -24.65 3.96 -3.36
CA ASP A 120 -24.05 5.29 -3.49
C ASP A 120 -24.25 6.15 -2.23
N ALA A 121 -25.47 6.21 -1.72
CA ALA A 121 -25.78 6.97 -0.50
C ALA A 121 -25.08 6.41 0.75
N GLU A 122 -24.82 5.11 0.79
CA GLU A 122 -24.09 4.46 1.90
C GLU A 122 -22.59 4.74 1.81
N VAL A 123 -22.03 4.82 0.59
CA VAL A 123 -20.65 5.28 0.39
C VAL A 123 -20.50 6.73 0.85
N ASP A 124 -21.40 7.61 0.44
CA ASP A 124 -21.38 9.02 0.83
C ASP A 124 -21.44 9.15 2.37
N ARG A 125 -22.38 8.45 3.00
CA ARG A 125 -22.51 8.41 4.45
C ARG A 125 -21.26 7.85 5.14
N PHE A 126 -20.65 6.79 4.60
CA PHE A 126 -19.43 6.23 5.17
C PHE A 126 -18.29 7.27 5.23
N PHE A 127 -18.08 8.02 4.14
CA PHE A 127 -17.05 9.06 4.13
C PHE A 127 -17.39 10.24 5.04
N ASP A 128 -18.66 10.65 5.11
CA ASP A 128 -19.11 11.69 6.04
C ASP A 128 -18.85 11.26 7.50
N ASP A 129 -19.24 10.04 7.88
CA ASP A 129 -19.11 9.50 9.23
C ASP A 129 -17.63 9.32 9.63
N VAL A 130 -16.79 8.83 8.71
CA VAL A 130 -15.38 8.51 8.98
C VAL A 130 -14.50 9.76 8.90
N CYS A 131 -14.51 10.45 7.77
CA CYS A 131 -13.63 11.60 7.54
C CYS A 131 -14.09 12.83 8.31
N GLY A 132 -15.41 13.02 8.48
CA GLY A 132 -15.99 14.13 9.23
C GLY A 132 -15.73 14.07 10.74
N THR A 133 -15.52 12.86 11.29
CA THR A 133 -15.18 12.69 12.72
C THR A 133 -13.75 13.18 13.05
N PHE A 134 -12.84 13.18 12.07
CA PHE A 134 -11.44 13.60 12.24
C PHE A 134 -11.06 14.67 11.20
N PRO A 135 -11.60 15.90 11.31
CA PRO A 135 -11.43 16.95 10.28
C PRO A 135 -10.00 17.49 10.18
N ASP A 136 -9.17 17.29 11.19
CA ASP A 136 -7.75 17.65 11.25
C ASP A 136 -6.83 16.57 10.66
N SER A 137 -7.39 15.46 10.18
CA SER A 137 -6.66 14.32 9.65
C SER A 137 -6.82 14.20 8.14
N ARG A 138 -5.83 13.59 7.48
CA ARG A 138 -5.81 13.30 6.04
C ARG A 138 -6.19 11.85 5.80
N PHE A 139 -6.99 11.59 4.75
CA PHE A 139 -7.45 10.25 4.41
C PHE A 139 -7.02 9.83 3.01
N LEU A 140 -6.49 8.62 2.91
CA LEU A 140 -6.30 7.88 1.68
C LEU A 140 -7.35 6.77 1.61
N HIS A 141 -8.14 6.72 0.54
CA HIS A 141 -9.08 5.62 0.32
C HIS A 141 -8.39 4.45 -0.40
N TYR A 142 -8.39 3.29 0.23
CA TYR A 142 -7.95 2.04 -0.38
C TYR A 142 -9.09 1.43 -1.19
N ASN A 143 -9.04 1.61 -2.50
CA ASN A 143 -10.01 1.11 -3.47
C ASN A 143 -9.66 -0.33 -3.83
N LEU A 144 -10.38 -1.30 -3.27
CA LEU A 144 -10.10 -2.71 -3.48
C LEU A 144 -11.36 -3.54 -3.72
N GLY A 145 -11.25 -4.55 -4.58
CA GLY A 145 -12.39 -5.40 -4.97
C GLY A 145 -12.99 -6.23 -3.82
N ARG A 146 -12.24 -6.49 -2.75
CA ARG A 146 -12.72 -7.25 -1.57
C ARG A 146 -13.90 -6.59 -0.86
N THR A 147 -14.10 -5.30 -1.02
CA THR A 147 -15.26 -4.57 -0.47
C THR A 147 -16.54 -4.78 -1.27
N GLY A 148 -16.47 -5.57 -2.37
CA GLY A 148 -17.58 -5.77 -3.28
C GLY A 148 -17.92 -4.56 -4.15
N ARG A 149 -17.20 -3.43 -3.96
CA ARG A 149 -17.40 -2.21 -4.74
C ARG A 149 -16.06 -1.50 -4.99
N MET A 150 -15.76 -1.29 -6.27
CA MET A 150 -14.70 -0.38 -6.73
C MET A 150 -15.31 0.98 -7.00
N LEU A 151 -14.74 2.04 -6.43
CA LEU A 151 -15.14 3.42 -6.73
C LEU A 151 -14.53 3.85 -8.05
N THR A 152 -15.34 4.54 -8.86
CA THR A 152 -14.98 5.11 -10.17
C THR A 152 -14.48 6.54 -10.04
N GLY A 153 -13.99 7.13 -11.14
CA GLY A 153 -13.65 8.55 -11.18
C GLY A 153 -14.85 9.45 -10.87
N ALA A 154 -16.05 9.09 -11.31
CA ALA A 154 -17.27 9.83 -10.99
C ALA A 154 -17.64 9.76 -9.50
N ASP A 155 -17.42 8.62 -8.84
CA ASP A 155 -17.59 8.49 -7.39
C ASP A 155 -16.61 9.42 -6.65
N TYR A 156 -15.33 9.44 -7.05
CA TYR A 156 -14.34 10.31 -6.43
C TYR A 156 -14.60 11.78 -6.70
N ALA A 157 -15.03 12.18 -7.90
CA ALA A 157 -15.42 13.55 -8.19
C ALA A 157 -16.53 14.06 -7.26
N ARG A 158 -17.54 13.19 -6.96
CA ARG A 158 -18.59 13.48 -5.99
C ARG A 158 -18.05 13.61 -4.57
N LEU A 159 -17.16 12.70 -4.15
CA LEU A 159 -16.55 12.69 -2.82
C LEU A 159 -15.62 13.90 -2.61
N VAL A 160 -14.80 14.26 -3.59
CA VAL A 160 -13.91 15.44 -3.54
C VAL A 160 -14.68 16.72 -3.24
N ALA A 161 -15.89 16.88 -3.81
CA ALA A 161 -16.73 18.07 -3.55
C ALA A 161 -17.26 18.17 -2.11
N ARG A 162 -17.29 17.04 -1.36
CA ARG A 162 -17.88 16.93 0.00
C ARG A 162 -16.85 16.75 1.08
N ILE A 163 -15.77 16.01 0.81
CA ILE A 163 -14.81 15.52 1.80
C ILE A 163 -13.46 16.21 1.55
N PRO A 164 -13.21 17.38 2.17
CA PRO A 164 -12.01 18.17 1.90
C PRO A 164 -10.71 17.49 2.36
N ASN A 165 -10.78 16.61 3.33
CA ASN A 165 -9.65 15.88 3.90
C ASN A 165 -9.46 14.46 3.29
N LEU A 166 -10.25 14.06 2.30
CA LEU A 166 -9.89 12.98 1.37
C LEU A 166 -8.83 13.53 0.41
N VAL A 167 -7.61 13.01 0.51
CA VAL A 167 -6.44 13.60 -0.18
C VAL A 167 -5.80 12.66 -1.20
N ALA A 168 -5.98 11.36 -1.05
CA ALA A 168 -5.35 10.37 -1.90
C ALA A 168 -6.19 9.10 -2.06
N THR A 169 -5.82 8.29 -3.03
CA THR A 169 -6.35 6.94 -3.20
C THR A 169 -5.23 5.92 -3.43
N LYS A 170 -5.49 4.67 -3.05
CA LYS A 170 -4.68 3.50 -3.38
C LYS A 170 -5.48 2.61 -4.30
N GLN A 171 -4.99 2.43 -5.53
CA GLN A 171 -5.61 1.65 -6.60
C GLN A 171 -4.83 0.35 -6.79
N ALA A 172 -5.08 -0.64 -5.93
CA ALA A 172 -4.36 -1.92 -5.95
C ALA A 172 -4.81 -2.86 -7.08
N THR A 173 -5.94 -2.56 -7.70
CA THR A 173 -6.47 -3.29 -8.85
C THR A 173 -7.16 -2.32 -9.79
N GLY A 174 -7.26 -2.67 -11.06
CA GLY A 174 -7.92 -1.84 -12.04
C GLY A 174 -7.40 -2.10 -13.45
N SER A 175 -8.09 -1.51 -14.42
CA SER A 175 -7.65 -1.48 -15.82
C SER A 175 -7.01 -0.12 -16.14
N GLN A 176 -6.35 -0.03 -17.28
CA GLN A 176 -5.87 1.25 -17.80
C GLN A 176 -7.03 2.27 -17.93
N ALA A 177 -8.21 1.83 -18.41
CA ALA A 177 -9.38 2.69 -18.50
C ALA A 177 -9.85 3.22 -17.13
N HIS A 178 -9.74 2.40 -16.08
CA HIS A 178 -10.02 2.85 -14.71
C HIS A 178 -9.00 3.89 -14.23
N ALA A 179 -7.72 3.69 -14.51
CA ALA A 179 -6.67 4.64 -14.16
C ALA A 179 -6.89 5.99 -14.85
N GLU A 180 -7.19 5.97 -16.15
CA GLU A 180 -7.52 7.17 -16.91
C GLU A 180 -8.75 7.89 -16.36
N ASP A 181 -9.81 7.14 -16.01
CA ASP A 181 -11.05 7.68 -15.46
C ASP A 181 -10.83 8.42 -14.13
N VAL A 182 -10.12 7.81 -13.18
CA VAL A 182 -9.86 8.43 -11.86
C VAL A 182 -8.92 9.64 -11.98
N LEU A 183 -7.87 9.56 -12.80
CA LEU A 183 -6.95 10.68 -13.04
C LEU A 183 -7.65 11.88 -13.67
N ARG A 184 -8.57 11.64 -14.61
CA ARG A 184 -9.30 12.71 -15.32
C ARG A 184 -10.39 13.34 -14.47
N LEU A 185 -11.13 12.56 -13.65
CA LEU A 185 -12.33 13.04 -12.97
C LEU A 185 -12.11 13.51 -11.54
N SER A 186 -10.98 13.14 -10.92
CA SER A 186 -10.61 13.56 -9.56
C SER A 186 -9.12 13.91 -9.45
N PRO A 187 -8.63 14.85 -10.28
CA PRO A 187 -7.21 15.21 -10.35
C PRO A 187 -6.67 15.88 -9.08
N GLU A 188 -7.56 16.28 -8.14
CA GLU A 188 -7.17 16.80 -6.83
C GLU A 188 -6.60 15.74 -5.90
N LEU A 189 -6.89 14.46 -6.16
CA LEU A 189 -6.42 13.35 -5.36
C LEU A 189 -5.09 12.80 -5.90
N ALA A 190 -4.16 12.47 -5.00
CA ALA A 190 -3.00 11.67 -5.38
C ALA A 190 -3.41 10.20 -5.54
N HIS A 191 -3.46 9.71 -6.79
CA HIS A 191 -3.82 8.33 -7.08
C HIS A 191 -2.58 7.44 -7.13
N HIS A 192 -2.41 6.56 -6.13
CA HIS A 192 -1.31 5.59 -6.07
C HIS A 192 -1.73 4.30 -6.76
N PHE A 193 -1.12 4.01 -7.90
CA PHE A 193 -1.36 2.79 -8.70
C PHE A 193 -0.31 1.74 -8.38
N ASP A 194 -0.74 0.48 -8.31
CA ASP A 194 0.18 -0.64 -8.16
C ASP A 194 1.21 -0.67 -9.30
N VAL A 195 2.35 -1.23 -9.01
CA VAL A 195 3.52 -1.29 -9.91
C VAL A 195 3.19 -1.84 -11.30
N ASP A 196 2.22 -2.76 -11.40
CA ASP A 196 1.78 -3.33 -12.68
C ASP A 196 0.96 -2.34 -13.52
N LEU A 197 0.23 -1.42 -12.91
CA LEU A 197 -0.64 -0.46 -13.59
C LEU A 197 0.00 0.93 -13.72
N PHE A 198 0.93 1.27 -12.83
CA PHE A 198 1.55 2.59 -12.77
C PHE A 198 2.18 3.04 -14.10
N PRO A 199 2.94 2.19 -14.87
CA PRO A 199 3.52 2.64 -16.12
C PRO A 199 2.49 3.15 -17.13
N ALA A 200 1.35 2.47 -17.24
CA ALA A 200 0.25 2.90 -18.10
C ALA A 200 -0.44 4.14 -17.55
N ALA A 201 -0.72 4.19 -16.23
CA ALA A 201 -1.36 5.33 -15.58
C ALA A 201 -0.53 6.62 -15.74
N ALA A 202 0.79 6.55 -15.62
CA ALA A 202 1.70 7.69 -15.73
C ALA A 202 1.70 8.34 -17.13
N LEU A 203 1.23 7.64 -18.16
CA LEU A 203 1.06 8.21 -19.51
C LEU A 203 -0.26 9.00 -19.65
N HIS A 204 -1.19 8.88 -18.72
CA HIS A 204 -2.49 9.54 -18.74
C HIS A 204 -2.62 10.72 -17.78
N GLY A 205 -1.66 10.91 -16.87
CA GLY A 205 -1.70 12.01 -15.93
C GLY A 205 -0.72 11.88 -14.76
N PRO A 206 -0.84 12.75 -13.76
CA PRO A 206 0.07 12.80 -12.61
C PRO A 206 -0.18 11.63 -11.63
N ALA A 207 0.13 10.40 -12.07
CA ALA A 207 0.03 9.20 -11.24
C ALA A 207 1.07 9.16 -10.12
N SER A 208 0.72 8.61 -8.97
CA SER A 208 1.62 8.22 -7.87
C SER A 208 1.82 6.70 -7.89
N LEU A 209 2.95 6.23 -7.35
CA LEU A 209 3.32 4.81 -7.38
C LEU A 209 3.03 4.15 -6.02
N LEU A 210 2.29 3.03 -6.03
CA LEU A 210 2.26 2.06 -4.94
C LEU A 210 3.34 1.02 -5.20
N ALA A 211 4.43 1.07 -4.44
CA ALA A 211 5.64 0.33 -4.75
C ALA A 211 5.70 -1.02 -4.03
N SER A 212 4.88 -1.98 -4.47
CA SER A 212 4.83 -3.34 -3.91
C SER A 212 6.18 -4.08 -4.00
N TYR A 213 7.01 -3.78 -5.00
CA TYR A 213 8.34 -4.37 -5.17
C TYR A 213 9.51 -3.55 -4.62
N ALA A 214 9.25 -2.45 -3.87
CA ALA A 214 10.31 -1.71 -3.19
C ALA A 214 11.16 -2.59 -2.26
N PRO A 215 10.57 -3.55 -1.48
CA PRO A 215 11.34 -4.47 -0.64
C PRO A 215 12.24 -5.42 -1.41
N LEU A 216 11.96 -5.66 -2.69
CA LEU A 216 12.78 -6.51 -3.56
C LEU A 216 13.92 -5.71 -4.18
N SER A 217 13.62 -4.54 -4.76
CA SER A 217 14.61 -3.70 -5.44
C SER A 217 14.27 -2.21 -5.37
N PRO A 218 14.76 -1.48 -4.35
CA PRO A 218 14.58 -0.03 -4.24
C PRO A 218 15.01 0.71 -5.52
N ARG A 219 16.19 0.32 -6.07
CA ARG A 219 16.75 0.93 -7.29
C ARG A 219 15.79 0.84 -8.48
N ARG A 220 15.20 -0.33 -8.74
CA ARG A 220 14.26 -0.52 -9.86
C ARG A 220 12.98 0.30 -9.70
N ILE A 221 12.54 0.51 -8.49
CA ILE A 221 11.39 1.36 -8.19
C ILE A 221 11.71 2.83 -8.48
N HIS A 222 12.91 3.30 -8.11
CA HIS A 222 13.34 4.66 -8.46
C HIS A 222 13.53 4.81 -9.99
N ASP A 223 14.15 3.83 -10.67
CA ASP A 223 14.27 3.83 -12.13
C ASP A 223 12.89 3.98 -12.81
N LEU A 224 11.86 3.27 -12.29
CA LEU A 224 10.50 3.31 -12.79
C LEU A 224 9.85 4.69 -12.58
N TRP A 225 9.99 5.25 -11.37
CA TRP A 225 9.51 6.58 -11.03
C TRP A 225 10.15 7.65 -11.91
N ASP A 226 11.46 7.61 -12.04
CA ASP A 226 12.23 8.56 -12.85
C ASP A 226 11.86 8.50 -14.34
N ALA A 227 11.57 7.30 -14.87
CA ALA A 227 11.06 7.16 -16.25
C ALA A 227 9.70 7.84 -16.41
N ALA A 228 8.83 7.73 -15.43
CA ALA A 228 7.52 8.40 -15.41
C ALA A 228 7.67 9.94 -15.32
N GLU A 229 8.54 10.44 -14.44
CA GLU A 229 8.81 11.88 -14.31
C GLU A 229 9.37 12.50 -15.60
N ARG A 230 10.13 11.73 -16.37
CA ARG A 230 10.64 12.18 -17.69
C ARG A 230 9.64 11.99 -18.84
N GLY A 231 8.50 11.34 -18.59
CA GLY A 231 7.53 11.00 -19.65
C GLY A 231 8.10 10.02 -20.69
N ASP A 232 9.07 9.16 -20.30
CA ASP A 232 9.71 8.20 -21.21
C ASP A 232 8.83 6.96 -21.42
N ALA A 233 7.87 7.10 -22.35
CA ALA A 233 6.92 6.04 -22.67
C ALA A 233 7.61 4.74 -23.13
N ALA A 234 8.75 4.83 -23.81
CA ALA A 234 9.47 3.64 -24.27
C ALA A 234 10.15 2.90 -23.10
N ALA A 235 10.73 3.64 -22.15
CA ALA A 235 11.26 3.04 -20.92
C ALA A 235 10.15 2.43 -20.08
N LEU A 236 9.04 3.14 -19.87
CA LEU A 236 7.88 2.64 -19.10
C LEU A 236 7.32 1.34 -19.70
N ALA A 237 7.16 1.26 -21.02
CA ALA A 237 6.68 0.04 -21.68
C ALA A 237 7.65 -1.15 -21.49
N ARG A 238 8.98 -0.92 -21.62
CA ARG A 238 9.97 -1.96 -21.35
C ARG A 238 9.97 -2.44 -19.90
N MET A 239 9.86 -1.49 -18.95
CA MET A 239 9.84 -1.81 -17.52
C MET A 239 8.57 -2.56 -17.15
N GLN A 240 7.40 -2.17 -17.70
CA GLN A 240 6.15 -2.90 -17.52
C GLN A 240 6.26 -4.36 -18.02
N ALA A 241 6.81 -4.57 -19.20
CA ALA A 241 7.02 -5.91 -19.72
C ALA A 241 7.96 -6.74 -18.81
N GLY A 242 9.01 -6.12 -18.27
CA GLY A 242 9.91 -6.75 -17.27
C GLY A 242 9.19 -7.10 -15.95
N ILE A 243 8.34 -6.22 -15.45
CA ILE A 243 7.55 -6.45 -14.24
C ILE A 243 6.56 -7.60 -14.45
N VAL A 244 5.87 -7.64 -15.59
CA VAL A 244 4.96 -8.74 -15.94
C VAL A 244 5.70 -10.08 -16.01
N ALA A 245 6.87 -10.12 -16.63
CA ALA A 245 7.69 -11.32 -16.69
C ALA A 245 8.18 -11.77 -15.31
N LEU A 246 8.65 -10.82 -14.49
CA LEU A 246 9.05 -11.05 -13.10
C LEU A 246 7.89 -11.64 -12.28
N SER A 247 6.71 -11.01 -12.35
CA SER A 247 5.52 -11.44 -11.62
C SER A 247 5.11 -12.86 -12.03
N ALA A 248 5.10 -13.15 -13.34
CA ALA A 248 4.74 -14.47 -13.85
C ALA A 248 5.70 -15.57 -13.35
N ASP A 249 7.01 -15.32 -13.41
CA ASP A 249 8.03 -16.26 -12.95
C ASP A 249 8.00 -16.42 -11.41
N LEU A 250 7.97 -15.31 -10.67
CA LEU A 250 8.06 -15.31 -9.22
C LEU A 250 6.83 -16.00 -8.59
N TRP A 251 5.63 -15.67 -9.04
CA TRP A 251 4.40 -16.19 -8.44
C TRP A 251 4.02 -17.60 -8.91
N SER A 252 4.70 -18.14 -9.91
CA SER A 252 4.58 -19.56 -10.27
C SER A 252 5.51 -20.49 -9.48
N THR A 253 6.42 -19.94 -8.68
CA THR A 253 7.51 -20.69 -8.02
C THR A 253 7.14 -21.24 -6.63
N PRO A 254 6.47 -20.48 -5.73
CA PRO A 254 6.09 -20.99 -4.43
C PRO A 254 4.96 -22.03 -4.52
N ALA A 255 4.70 -22.71 -3.41
CA ALA A 255 3.62 -23.66 -3.34
C ALA A 255 2.27 -23.03 -3.76
N PRO A 256 1.48 -23.69 -4.61
CA PRO A 256 0.21 -23.17 -5.09
C PRO A 256 -0.78 -23.04 -3.94
N GLY A 257 -1.55 -21.94 -3.94
CA GLY A 257 -2.62 -21.69 -2.97
C GLY A 257 -2.96 -20.20 -2.92
N PRO A 258 -4.17 -19.88 -2.46
CA PRO A 258 -4.53 -18.49 -2.22
C PRO A 258 -3.85 -18.02 -0.93
N HIS A 259 -2.82 -17.18 -1.05
CA HIS A 259 -2.23 -16.49 0.09
C HIS A 259 -2.78 -15.06 0.20
N MET A 260 -2.78 -14.52 1.42
CA MET A 260 -3.07 -13.10 1.64
C MET A 260 -1.88 -12.26 1.20
N ASP A 261 -2.15 -11.00 0.80
CA ASP A 261 -1.14 -10.08 0.27
C ASP A 261 0.11 -10.00 1.19
N GLY A 262 -0.09 -9.99 2.51
CA GLY A 262 1.01 -9.98 3.48
C GLY A 262 2.02 -11.12 3.34
N ALA A 263 1.62 -12.29 2.81
CA ALA A 263 2.55 -13.38 2.52
C ALA A 263 3.53 -12.99 1.41
N TYR A 264 3.02 -12.39 0.35
CA TYR A 264 3.83 -11.92 -0.79
C TYR A 264 4.77 -10.79 -0.36
N ASP A 265 4.30 -9.81 0.40
CA ASP A 265 5.13 -8.70 0.90
C ASP A 265 6.28 -9.20 1.79
N LYS A 266 6.00 -10.16 2.70
CA LYS A 266 7.04 -10.77 3.55
C LYS A 266 8.04 -11.61 2.75
N LEU A 267 7.57 -12.33 1.73
CA LEU A 267 8.45 -13.07 0.83
C LEU A 267 9.39 -12.13 0.07
N LEU A 268 8.88 -11.00 -0.45
CA LEU A 268 9.69 -10.00 -1.14
C LEU A 268 10.76 -9.39 -0.22
N LEU A 269 10.41 -9.07 1.03
CA LEU A 269 11.38 -8.65 2.05
C LEU A 269 12.45 -9.71 2.30
N ARG A 270 12.02 -10.96 2.47
CA ARG A 270 12.90 -12.11 2.78
C ARG A 270 13.90 -12.41 1.67
N ILE A 271 13.47 -12.37 0.41
CA ILE A 271 14.36 -12.62 -0.73
C ILE A 271 15.08 -11.35 -1.22
N GLY A 272 14.67 -10.18 -0.77
CA GLY A 272 15.20 -8.87 -1.12
C GLY A 272 16.07 -8.26 -0.03
N VAL A 273 15.68 -7.09 0.46
CA VAL A 273 16.50 -6.21 1.32
C VAL A 273 16.61 -6.65 2.77
N MET A 274 15.79 -7.62 3.23
CA MET A 274 15.79 -8.08 4.64
C MET A 274 15.79 -9.62 4.73
N PRO A 275 16.91 -10.30 4.46
CA PRO A 275 16.98 -11.77 4.41
C PRO A 275 16.58 -12.49 5.71
N GLY A 276 16.55 -11.79 6.85
CA GLY A 276 16.08 -12.31 8.15
C GLY A 276 14.59 -12.08 8.43
N PHE A 277 13.83 -11.47 7.51
CA PHE A 277 12.44 -11.13 7.77
C PHE A 277 11.55 -12.39 7.89
N PRO A 278 10.71 -12.54 8.94
CA PRO A 278 9.88 -13.73 9.15
C PRO A 278 8.75 -13.80 8.12
N LEU A 279 8.42 -15.04 7.72
CA LEU A 279 7.33 -15.30 6.76
C LEU A 279 5.96 -15.53 7.45
N ARG A 280 5.94 -15.58 8.80
CA ARG A 280 4.75 -15.82 9.61
C ARG A 280 3.67 -14.75 9.37
N LEU A 281 2.42 -15.18 9.16
CA LEU A 281 1.22 -14.36 9.22
C LEU A 281 0.43 -14.65 10.50
N LEU A 282 -0.41 -13.71 10.91
CA LEU A 282 -1.37 -13.95 12.00
C LEU A 282 -2.46 -14.95 11.58
N SER A 283 -2.88 -15.76 12.55
CA SER A 283 -3.98 -16.71 12.37
C SER A 283 -5.23 -16.02 11.80
N PRO A 284 -5.99 -16.68 10.87
CA PRO A 284 -5.81 -18.05 10.37
C PRO A 284 -4.97 -18.12 9.09
N TYR A 285 -4.28 -17.07 8.71
CA TYR A 285 -3.57 -16.96 7.43
C TYR A 285 -2.24 -17.69 7.47
N GLN A 286 -1.85 -18.25 6.32
CA GLN A 286 -0.59 -18.96 6.14
C GLN A 286 0.34 -18.14 5.25
N GLY A 287 1.57 -17.94 5.73
CA GLY A 287 2.69 -17.41 4.96
C GLY A 287 3.32 -18.47 4.05
N PHE A 288 4.26 -18.05 3.24
CA PHE A 288 5.15 -18.94 2.51
C PHE A 288 6.14 -19.62 3.47
N THR A 289 6.72 -20.74 3.02
CA THR A 289 7.72 -21.50 3.78
C THR A 289 9.15 -21.01 3.49
N GLU A 290 10.12 -21.41 4.31
CA GLU A 290 11.54 -21.18 4.03
C GLU A 290 11.98 -21.82 2.71
N ASP A 291 11.45 -23.01 2.38
CA ASP A 291 11.73 -23.67 1.10
C ASP A 291 11.18 -22.86 -0.08
N ASP A 292 10.01 -22.19 0.06
CA ASP A 292 9.48 -21.28 -0.94
C ASP A 292 10.43 -20.09 -1.13
N ALA A 293 10.91 -19.50 -0.05
CA ALA A 293 11.84 -18.37 -0.11
C ALA A 293 13.15 -18.76 -0.81
N VAL A 294 13.70 -19.94 -0.49
CA VAL A 294 14.91 -20.47 -1.14
C VAL A 294 14.70 -20.66 -2.64
N ARG A 295 13.56 -21.28 -3.04
CA ARG A 295 13.24 -21.48 -4.47
C ARG A 295 13.04 -20.15 -5.20
N CYS A 296 12.30 -19.22 -4.60
CA CYS A 296 12.09 -17.90 -5.18
C CYS A 296 13.40 -17.13 -5.33
N ARG A 297 14.27 -17.15 -4.32
CA ARG A 297 15.58 -16.49 -4.38
C ARG A 297 16.44 -17.07 -5.50
N ALA A 298 16.53 -18.41 -5.62
CA ALA A 298 17.29 -19.07 -6.68
C ALA A 298 16.75 -18.73 -8.08
N LEU A 299 15.43 -18.66 -8.24
CA LEU A 299 14.81 -18.21 -9.50
C LEU A 299 15.20 -16.78 -9.84
N MET A 300 15.14 -15.87 -8.84
CA MET A 300 15.51 -14.47 -9.02
C MET A 300 16.98 -14.32 -9.44
N GLU A 301 17.88 -15.06 -8.80
CA GLU A 301 19.32 -15.08 -9.17
C GLU A 301 19.55 -15.57 -10.60
N ALA A 302 18.76 -16.54 -11.05
CA ALA A 302 18.91 -17.14 -12.37
C ALA A 302 18.29 -16.31 -13.50
N LYS A 303 17.12 -15.68 -13.26
CA LYS A 303 16.33 -15.04 -14.32
C LYS A 303 16.22 -13.50 -14.21
N HIS A 304 16.24 -12.99 -12.98
CA HIS A 304 15.99 -11.59 -12.68
C HIS A 304 17.03 -10.98 -11.72
N PRO A 305 18.34 -11.22 -11.94
CA PRO A 305 19.38 -10.78 -11.01
C PRO A 305 19.38 -9.26 -10.78
N ASP A 306 18.94 -8.50 -11.78
CA ASP A 306 18.83 -7.04 -11.71
C ASP A 306 17.80 -6.53 -10.66
N TRP A 307 16.90 -7.40 -10.22
CA TRP A 307 15.89 -7.09 -9.20
C TRP A 307 16.34 -7.43 -7.78
N LEU A 308 17.51 -8.01 -7.62
CA LEU A 308 18.06 -8.31 -6.31
C LEU A 308 18.98 -7.19 -5.82
N PRO A 309 19.07 -6.99 -4.50
CA PRO A 309 20.10 -6.13 -3.91
C PRO A 309 21.49 -6.59 -4.31
N ALA A 310 22.40 -5.63 -4.51
CA ALA A 310 23.79 -5.89 -4.84
C ALA A 310 24.53 -6.55 -3.67
#